data_a646cb938e50559517f840c6cf737907
#
_entry.id   a646cb938e50559517f840c6cf737907
#
_cell.length_a   1.000
_cell.length_b   1.000
_cell.length_c   1.000
_cell.angle_alpha   90.00
_cell.angle_beta   90.00
_cell.angle_gamma   90.00
#
_symmetry.space_group_name_H-M   'P 1'
#
loop_
_entity.id
_entity.type
_entity.pdbx_description
1 polymer ?
#
loop_
_entity_poly.entity_id
_entity_poly.type
_entity_poly.pdbx_seq_one_letter_code
_entity_poly.pdbx_strand_id
1 'polypeptide(L)'
;MSHDIKRIVSHYRKKFNTNDPFVIADQLGILYQIGALKYEGCYMFLKNHRYIFLNEDLPPHEQKLVMAHELGHAILHRKENCYFIRNKTLLLNSKNEIEANKFAIELLLPDEILNDYIESEYTVEQVARITGYYQKLIELRLKA
;
A
#
# COMPACT_ATOMS: atom_id res chain seq x y z
N MET A 1 -3.57 -0.23 -20.21
CA MET A 1 -2.47 -1.15 -19.91
C MET A 1 -2.30 -1.30 -18.41
N SER A 2 -1.94 -2.49 -17.95
CA SER A 2 -1.65 -2.71 -16.54
C SER A 2 -0.22 -2.28 -16.23
N HIS A 3 -0.01 -1.79 -15.01
CA HIS A 3 1.32 -1.42 -14.52
C HIS A 3 2.10 -2.65 -14.09
N ASP A 4 3.41 -2.66 -14.32
CA ASP A 4 4.30 -3.66 -13.74
C ASP A 4 4.65 -3.21 -12.31
N ILE A 5 3.80 -3.56 -11.38
CA ILE A 5 3.85 -3.04 -10.01
C ILE A 5 5.08 -3.54 -9.26
N LYS A 6 5.42 -4.80 -9.44
CA LYS A 6 6.63 -5.36 -8.80
C LYS A 6 7.88 -4.59 -9.20
N ARG A 7 8.02 -4.26 -10.47
CA ARG A 7 9.14 -3.49 -10.98
C ARG A 7 9.15 -2.07 -10.43
N ILE A 8 7.97 -1.44 -10.38
CA ILE A 8 7.82 -0.07 -9.85
C ILE A 8 8.21 -0.03 -8.37
N VAL A 9 7.69 -0.94 -7.57
CA VAL A 9 8.01 -1.02 -6.15
C VAL A 9 9.51 -1.25 -5.94
N SER A 10 10.09 -2.18 -6.69
CA SER A 10 11.53 -2.46 -6.62
C SER A 10 12.36 -1.23 -6.94
N HIS A 11 11.94 -0.46 -7.94
CA HIS A 11 12.60 0.80 -8.31
C HIS A 11 12.67 1.77 -7.11
N TYR A 12 11.55 2.02 -6.46
CA TYR A 12 11.50 2.97 -5.35
C TYR A 12 12.22 2.47 -4.11
N ARG A 13 12.10 1.17 -3.80
CA ARG A 13 12.84 0.57 -2.68
C ARG A 13 14.34 0.73 -2.85
N LYS A 14 14.84 0.48 -4.03
CA LYS A 14 16.28 0.60 -4.33
C LYS A 14 16.74 2.04 -4.33
N LYS A 15 15.94 2.91 -4.97
CA LYS A 15 16.29 4.33 -5.09
C LYS A 15 16.42 5.01 -3.72
N PHE A 16 15.52 4.72 -2.80
CA PHE A 16 15.48 5.35 -1.48
C PHE A 16 15.98 4.44 -0.35
N ASN A 17 16.37 3.23 -0.69
CA ASN A 17 16.89 2.23 0.25
C ASN A 17 15.97 2.03 1.46
N THR A 18 14.68 1.87 1.21
CA THR A 18 13.68 1.68 2.25
C THR A 18 12.41 1.04 1.68
N ASN A 19 11.65 0.39 2.54
CA ASN A 19 10.29 -0.05 2.23
C ASN A 19 9.25 0.69 3.09
N ASP A 20 9.67 1.76 3.77
CA ASP A 20 8.76 2.58 4.58
C ASP A 20 8.01 3.55 3.66
N PRO A 21 6.67 3.43 3.55
CA PRO A 21 5.90 4.29 2.65
C PRO A 21 5.95 5.76 3.05
N PHE A 22 6.13 6.09 4.33
CA PHE A 22 6.26 7.48 4.78
C PHE A 22 7.55 8.10 4.27
N VAL A 23 8.64 7.37 4.34
CA VAL A 23 9.95 7.84 3.84
C VAL A 23 9.90 8.05 2.33
N ILE A 24 9.31 7.09 1.60
CA ILE A 24 9.19 7.21 0.14
C ILE A 24 8.34 8.42 -0.23
N ALA A 25 7.23 8.64 0.45
CA ALA A 25 6.38 9.81 0.22
C ALA A 25 7.16 11.11 0.42
N ASP A 26 7.93 11.21 1.51
CA ASP A 26 8.75 12.39 1.78
C ASP A 26 9.75 12.63 0.65
N GLN A 27 10.42 11.59 0.19
CA GLN A 27 11.41 11.70 -0.89
C GLN A 27 10.78 12.12 -2.22
N LEU A 28 9.53 11.76 -2.45
CA LEU A 28 8.81 12.12 -3.68
C LEU A 28 8.09 13.47 -3.59
N GLY A 29 8.18 14.16 -2.46
CA GLY A 29 7.48 15.42 -2.26
C GLY A 29 5.97 15.28 -2.12
N ILE A 30 5.51 14.09 -1.74
CA ILE A 30 4.09 13.85 -1.45
C ILE A 30 3.82 14.29 -0.02
N LEU A 31 2.89 15.22 0.14
CA LEU A 31 2.53 15.73 1.45
C LEU A 31 1.55 14.78 2.13
N TYR A 32 1.73 14.51 3.42
CA TYR A 32 0.77 13.72 4.17
C TYR A 32 0.48 14.31 5.52
N GLN A 33 -0.71 14.02 6.03
CA GLN A 33 -1.15 14.49 7.33
C GLN A 33 -1.99 13.41 8.00
N ILE A 34 -1.79 13.26 9.30
CA ILE A 34 -2.57 12.33 10.13
C ILE A 34 -3.48 13.18 11.00
N GLY A 35 -4.78 12.91 10.97
CA GLY A 35 -5.75 13.70 11.71
C GLY A 35 -7.11 13.06 11.76
N ALA A 36 -8.10 13.81 12.26
CA ALA A 36 -9.48 13.37 12.30
C ALA A 36 -10.03 13.31 10.88
N LEU A 37 -10.47 12.12 10.47
CA LEU A 37 -10.90 11.87 9.11
C LEU A 37 -12.10 10.92 9.11
N LYS A 38 -13.04 11.15 8.19
CA LYS A 38 -14.20 10.28 8.01
C LYS A 38 -13.82 8.91 7.44
N TYR A 39 -12.75 8.86 6.65
CA TYR A 39 -12.27 7.66 5.98
C TYR A 39 -11.02 7.14 6.69
N GLU A 40 -10.60 5.92 6.36
CA GLU A 40 -9.33 5.38 6.84
C GLU A 40 -8.13 6.14 6.25
N GLY A 41 -8.25 6.50 4.98
CA GLY A 41 -7.26 7.29 4.27
C GLY A 41 -7.85 7.88 3.01
N CYS A 42 -7.10 8.80 2.43
CA CYS A 42 -7.55 9.49 1.23
C CYS A 42 -6.34 10.01 0.48
N TYR A 43 -6.36 9.84 -0.84
CA TYR A 43 -5.40 10.44 -1.73
C TYR A 43 -6.06 11.53 -2.55
N MET A 44 -5.45 12.69 -2.63
CA MET A 44 -5.95 13.81 -3.43
C MET A 44 -4.85 14.42 -4.28
N PHE A 45 -5.20 14.71 -5.52
CA PHE A 45 -4.37 15.52 -6.42
C PHE A 45 -5.04 16.87 -6.59
N LEU A 46 -4.37 17.93 -6.13
CA LEU A 46 -4.95 19.26 -6.11
C LEU A 46 -3.88 20.29 -6.38
N LYS A 47 -4.14 21.21 -7.33
CA LYS A 47 -3.21 22.28 -7.71
C LYS A 47 -1.81 21.75 -8.00
N ASN A 48 -1.75 20.64 -8.73
CA ASN A 48 -0.51 19.99 -9.16
C ASN A 48 0.33 19.43 -7.98
N HIS A 49 -0.28 19.25 -6.81
CA HIS A 49 0.35 18.63 -5.65
C HIS A 49 -0.38 17.36 -5.24
N ARG A 50 0.36 16.42 -4.67
CA ARG A 50 -0.18 15.16 -4.18
C ARG A 50 -0.28 15.20 -2.67
N TYR A 51 -1.46 14.83 -2.14
CA TYR A 51 -1.75 14.83 -0.71
C TYR A 51 -2.28 13.48 -0.27
N ILE A 52 -1.81 13.01 0.87
CA ILE A 52 -2.34 11.81 1.53
C ILE A 52 -2.80 12.20 2.92
N PHE A 53 -4.01 11.77 3.28
CA PHE A 53 -4.56 11.99 4.62
C PHE A 53 -4.84 10.64 5.24
N LEU A 54 -4.44 10.46 6.50
CA LEU A 54 -4.63 9.23 7.26
C LEU A 54 -5.43 9.51 8.53
N ASN A 55 -6.31 8.58 8.88
CA ASN A 55 -7.10 8.68 10.10
C ASN A 55 -6.20 8.46 11.31
N GLU A 56 -6.25 9.38 12.26
CA GLU A 56 -5.44 9.32 13.49
C GLU A 56 -5.83 8.15 14.40
N ASP A 57 -7.03 7.60 14.24
CA ASP A 57 -7.51 6.47 15.04
C ASP A 57 -6.94 5.13 14.60
N LEU A 58 -6.24 5.07 13.47
CA LEU A 58 -5.63 3.83 13.00
C LEU A 58 -4.45 3.44 13.88
N PRO A 59 -4.36 2.16 14.31
CA PRO A 59 -3.14 1.66 14.95
C PRO A 59 -1.94 1.82 14.01
N PRO A 60 -0.70 1.92 14.53
CA PRO A 60 0.48 2.15 13.69
C PRO A 60 0.64 1.17 12.53
N HIS A 61 0.36 -0.11 12.76
CA HIS A 61 0.45 -1.13 11.71
C HIS A 61 -0.54 -0.87 10.57
N GLU A 62 -1.76 -0.48 10.90
CA GLU A 62 -2.78 -0.15 9.90
C GLU A 62 -2.50 1.19 9.23
N GLN A 63 -1.96 2.17 9.95
CA GLN A 63 -1.52 3.43 9.34
C GLN A 63 -0.51 3.16 8.24
N LYS A 64 0.44 2.28 8.49
CA LYS A 64 1.47 1.93 7.51
C LYS A 64 0.87 1.27 6.29
N LEU A 65 -0.08 0.35 6.49
CA LEU A 65 -0.77 -0.32 5.39
C LEU A 65 -1.57 0.66 4.53
N VAL A 66 -2.36 1.52 5.18
CA VAL A 66 -3.18 2.52 4.47
C VAL A 66 -2.27 3.51 3.76
N MET A 67 -1.18 3.95 4.40
CA MET A 67 -0.22 4.84 3.76
C MET A 67 0.38 4.21 2.51
N ALA A 68 0.75 2.94 2.57
CA ALA A 68 1.31 2.22 1.41
C ALA A 68 0.29 2.14 0.27
N HIS A 69 -0.99 1.90 0.59
CA HIS A 69 -2.07 1.86 -0.39
C HIS A 69 -2.26 3.24 -1.06
N GLU A 70 -2.34 4.30 -0.25
CA GLU A 70 -2.51 5.66 -0.78
C GLU A 70 -1.29 6.11 -1.58
N LEU A 71 -0.10 5.72 -1.16
CA LEU A 71 1.13 5.94 -1.92
C LEU A 71 1.05 5.26 -3.29
N GLY A 72 0.47 4.06 -3.34
CA GLY A 72 0.21 3.37 -4.60
C GLY A 72 -0.63 4.21 -5.55
N HIS A 73 -1.72 4.80 -5.06
CA HIS A 73 -2.51 5.73 -5.87
C HIS A 73 -1.69 6.94 -6.32
N ALA A 74 -0.92 7.52 -5.42
CA ALA A 74 -0.12 8.70 -5.73
C ALA A 74 0.89 8.44 -6.84
N ILE A 75 1.43 7.23 -6.92
CA ILE A 75 2.42 6.85 -7.92
C ILE A 75 1.77 6.35 -9.21
N LEU A 76 0.76 5.49 -9.09
CA LEU A 76 0.14 4.82 -10.25
C LEU A 76 -1.03 5.59 -10.83
N HIS A 77 -1.76 6.33 -10.01
CA HIS A 77 -3.01 7.01 -10.39
C HIS A 77 -2.98 8.48 -9.99
N ARG A 78 -1.92 9.16 -10.34
CA ARG A 78 -1.57 10.49 -9.81
C ARG A 78 -2.72 11.49 -9.82
N LYS A 79 -3.51 11.53 -10.90
CA LYS A 79 -4.54 12.56 -11.08
C LYS A 79 -5.93 12.16 -10.56
N GLU A 80 -6.03 10.98 -9.95
CA GLU A 80 -7.31 10.49 -9.42
C GLU A 80 -7.42 10.74 -7.93
N ASN A 81 -8.60 11.14 -7.47
CA ASN A 81 -8.89 11.29 -6.04
C ASN A 81 -9.50 10.00 -5.53
N CYS A 82 -8.93 9.43 -4.47
CA CYS A 82 -9.30 8.11 -3.95
C CYS A 82 -9.49 8.15 -2.45
N TYR A 83 -10.51 7.43 -1.96
CA TYR A 83 -10.84 7.34 -0.54
C TYR A 83 -10.77 5.89 -0.10
N PHE A 84 -10.00 5.62 0.96
CA PHE A 84 -9.90 4.28 1.52
C PHE A 84 -10.93 4.10 2.63
N ILE A 85 -11.88 3.19 2.39
CA ILE A 85 -12.84 2.75 3.39
C ILE A 85 -12.54 1.30 3.66
N ARG A 86 -12.11 0.96 4.89
CA ARG A 86 -11.68 -0.38 5.29
C ARG A 86 -12.56 -1.44 4.63
N ASN A 87 -12.50 -2.56 4.63
CA ASN A 87 -13.30 -3.65 4.10
C ASN A 87 -13.90 -3.41 2.70
N LYS A 88 -14.41 -2.22 2.43
CA LYS A 88 -14.99 -1.91 1.11
C LYS A 88 -13.93 -1.80 0.04
N THR A 89 -12.83 -1.08 0.33
CA THR A 89 -11.75 -0.88 -0.64
C THR A 89 -11.09 -2.22 -0.98
N LEU A 90 -10.87 -3.08 0.02
CA LEU A 90 -10.28 -4.40 -0.19
C LEU A 90 -11.20 -5.34 -0.97
N LEU A 91 -12.51 -5.08 -0.97
CA LEU A 91 -13.50 -5.88 -1.69
C LEU A 91 -13.80 -5.32 -3.08
N LEU A 92 -13.35 -4.10 -3.39
CA LEU A 92 -13.60 -3.50 -4.70
C LEU A 92 -12.77 -4.19 -5.77
N ASN A 93 -13.41 -4.43 -6.90
CA ASN A 93 -12.78 -5.06 -8.06
C ASN A 93 -12.32 -4.03 -9.08
N SER A 94 -12.30 -2.74 -8.75
CA SER A 94 -11.81 -1.73 -9.67
C SER A 94 -10.32 -1.93 -9.89
N LYS A 95 -9.90 -1.75 -11.12
CA LYS A 95 -8.49 -1.92 -11.49
C LYS A 95 -7.57 -1.08 -10.63
N ASN A 96 -7.93 0.17 -10.39
CA ASN A 96 -7.07 1.09 -9.65
C ASN A 96 -6.92 0.68 -8.18
N GLU A 97 -8.00 0.20 -7.54
CA GLU A 97 -7.91 -0.26 -6.16
C GLU A 97 -7.10 -1.55 -6.05
N ILE A 98 -7.24 -2.46 -7.01
CA ILE A 98 -6.44 -3.67 -7.05
C ILE A 98 -4.96 -3.32 -7.22
N GLU A 99 -4.64 -2.40 -8.12
CA GLU A 99 -3.26 -1.96 -8.33
C GLU A 99 -2.67 -1.30 -7.09
N ALA A 100 -3.44 -0.46 -6.40
CA ALA A 100 -2.98 0.17 -5.16
C ALA A 100 -2.74 -0.87 -4.07
N ASN A 101 -3.60 -1.88 -3.96
CA ASN A 101 -3.41 -2.98 -3.02
C ASN A 101 -2.17 -3.81 -3.37
N LYS A 102 -1.94 -4.09 -4.65
CA LYS A 102 -0.73 -4.79 -5.09
C LYS A 102 0.52 -4.00 -4.75
N PHE A 103 0.49 -2.69 -5.00
CA PHE A 103 1.61 -1.82 -4.65
C PHE A 103 1.92 -1.89 -3.15
N ALA A 104 0.89 -1.76 -2.33
CA ALA A 104 1.04 -1.79 -0.87
C ALA A 104 1.67 -3.10 -0.39
N ILE A 105 1.14 -4.23 -0.82
CA ILE A 105 1.62 -5.52 -0.32
C ILE A 105 2.99 -5.89 -0.90
N GLU A 106 3.30 -5.50 -2.13
CA GLU A 106 4.64 -5.69 -2.68
C GLU A 106 5.67 -4.90 -1.88
N LEU A 107 5.33 -3.67 -1.49
CA LEU A 107 6.23 -2.82 -0.73
C LEU A 107 6.44 -3.35 0.69
N LEU A 108 5.37 -3.72 1.37
CA LEU A 108 5.41 -4.12 2.78
C LEU A 108 5.84 -5.57 3.01
N LEU A 109 5.72 -6.42 2.00
CA LEU A 109 6.10 -7.82 2.07
C LEU A 109 7.04 -8.16 0.91
N PRO A 110 8.32 -7.74 1.00
CA PRO A 110 9.28 -7.99 -0.07
C PRO A 110 9.62 -9.46 -0.21
N ASP A 111 10.21 -9.83 -1.35
CA ASP A 111 10.55 -11.21 -1.69
C ASP A 111 11.37 -11.90 -0.60
N GLU A 112 12.32 -11.21 0.00
CA GLU A 112 13.20 -11.78 1.01
C GLU A 112 12.41 -12.32 2.20
N ILE A 113 11.39 -11.59 2.63
CA ILE A 113 10.53 -12.00 3.74
C ILE A 113 9.53 -13.06 3.28
N LEU A 114 8.92 -12.85 2.12
CA LEU A 114 7.94 -13.79 1.59
C LEU A 114 8.56 -15.17 1.34
N ASN A 115 9.77 -15.22 0.78
CA ASN A 115 10.45 -16.47 0.49
C ASN A 115 10.75 -17.28 1.77
N ASP A 116 11.07 -16.60 2.87
CA ASP A 116 11.26 -17.28 4.16
C ASP A 116 9.99 -18.00 4.60
N TYR A 117 8.82 -17.37 4.42
CA TYR A 117 7.55 -18.01 4.75
C TYR A 117 7.24 -19.19 3.83
N ILE A 118 7.53 -19.04 2.53
CA ILE A 118 7.32 -20.12 1.55
C ILE A 118 8.22 -21.31 1.86
N GLU A 119 9.50 -21.07 2.15
CA GLU A 119 10.45 -22.12 2.49
C GLU A 119 10.05 -22.84 3.80
N SER A 120 9.43 -22.12 4.71
CA SER A 120 8.96 -22.69 5.98
C SER A 120 7.59 -23.38 5.83
N GLU A 121 7.04 -23.42 4.62
CA GLU A 121 5.75 -24.07 4.32
C GLU A 121 4.56 -23.50 5.07
N TYR A 122 4.61 -22.21 5.41
CA TYR A 122 3.46 -21.55 6.04
C TYR A 122 2.30 -21.39 5.05
N THR A 123 1.10 -21.60 5.55
CA THR A 123 -0.11 -21.35 4.76
C THR A 123 -0.36 -19.84 4.65
N VAL A 124 -1.21 -19.47 3.68
CA VAL A 124 -1.63 -18.07 3.51
C VAL A 124 -2.22 -17.53 4.82
N GLU A 125 -3.05 -18.32 5.50
CA GLU A 125 -3.65 -17.94 6.77
C GLU A 125 -2.61 -17.69 7.86
N GLN A 126 -1.58 -18.54 7.92
CA GLN A 126 -0.49 -18.37 8.87
C GLN A 126 0.32 -17.11 8.59
N VAL A 127 0.64 -16.85 7.32
CA VAL A 127 1.36 -15.64 6.92
C VAL A 127 0.54 -14.39 7.28
N ALA A 128 -0.76 -14.41 7.02
CA ALA A 128 -1.65 -13.31 7.38
C ALA A 128 -1.63 -13.03 8.88
N ARG A 129 -1.66 -14.06 9.70
CA ARG A 129 -1.61 -13.90 11.17
C ARG A 129 -0.26 -13.38 11.65
N ILE A 130 0.83 -13.88 11.09
CA ILE A 130 2.18 -13.48 11.50
C ILE A 130 2.44 -12.02 11.13
N THR A 131 2.07 -11.62 9.90
CA THR A 131 2.32 -10.27 9.41
C THR A 131 1.30 -9.25 9.88
N GLY A 132 0.10 -9.69 10.24
CA GLY A 132 -1.02 -8.80 10.55
C GLY A 132 -1.70 -8.21 9.32
N TYR A 133 -1.30 -8.62 8.12
CA TYR A 133 -1.98 -8.17 6.89
C TYR A 133 -3.17 -9.06 6.58
N TYR A 134 -4.16 -8.51 5.87
CA TYR A 134 -5.35 -9.26 5.50
C TYR A 134 -4.99 -10.41 4.57
N GLN A 135 -5.67 -11.54 4.74
CA GLN A 135 -5.44 -12.73 3.92
C GLN A 135 -5.56 -12.42 2.43
N LYS A 136 -6.54 -11.60 2.06
CA LYS A 136 -6.73 -11.18 0.66
C LYS A 136 -5.49 -10.49 0.08
N LEU A 137 -4.79 -9.70 0.87
CA LEU A 137 -3.56 -9.05 0.43
C LEU A 137 -2.44 -10.07 0.24
N ILE A 138 -2.33 -11.06 1.12
CA ILE A 138 -1.35 -12.13 0.96
C ILE A 138 -1.62 -12.92 -0.31
N GLU A 139 -2.88 -13.28 -0.56
CA GLU A 139 -3.27 -13.97 -1.79
C GLU A 139 -2.92 -13.15 -3.03
N LEU A 140 -3.17 -11.85 -2.98
CA LEU A 140 -2.84 -10.93 -4.07
C LEU A 140 -1.33 -10.88 -4.32
N ARG A 141 -0.55 -10.86 -3.25
CA ARG A 141 0.93 -10.87 -3.32
C ARG A 141 1.46 -12.13 -4.00
N LEU A 142 0.87 -13.28 -3.68
CA LEU A 142 1.29 -14.56 -4.24
C LEU A 142 0.94 -14.73 -5.71
N LYS A 143 -0.04 -14.00 -6.21
CA LYS A 143 -0.43 -14.03 -7.62
C LYS A 143 0.46 -13.16 -8.51
N ALA A 144 1.26 -12.34 -7.90
CA ALA A 144 2.10 -11.39 -8.65
C ALA A 144 3.24 -12.08 -9.40
#